data_eddc8d48cdbfa8a7df2302d155a3a8f1
#
_entry.id   eddc8d48cdbfa8a7df2302d155a3a8f1
#
_cell.length_a   1.000
_cell.length_b   1.000
_cell.length_c   1.000
_cell.angle_alpha   90.00
_cell.angle_beta   90.00
_cell.angle_gamma   90.00
#
_symmetry.space_group_name_H-M   'P 1'
#
loop_
_entity.id
_entity.type
_entity.pdbx_description
1 polymer ?
#
loop_
_entity_poly.entity_id
_entity_poly.type
_entity_poly.pdbx_seq_one_letter_code
_entity_poly.pdbx_strand_id
1 'polypeptide(L)'
;MNIHHNARLTPLGRERMVRAIVEGGQTPQAAARAAGVCPRTARKWVDRFKAEGLAGLADRSSRPQRLRQPTSPAVVDQVIALRRQRLPGQHIAKAAGVSPATVSRILKRAGLSRLRDLEPPEPVRRYERQHPGELIHIDIKKLGRFHQVGHRITGDRRRQSNARSRGEGAGWEFVHVCIDDASRIAFTMIMPNEKAKSAIAFLKAAVAYYNSLGVTVAGVMTDNGSCYKAFAFDRACKRLKLKHIRTRPYTPKTNGKAERFIQTALREWAYAKPYNTSNERAQQLQPWTHAYNWHRPHGSLKANTPISRLGLSEDNLLRLHS
;
A
#
# COMPACT_ATOMS: atom_id res chain seq x y z
N MET A 1 -12.69 -18.24 -12.30
CA MET A 1 -14.10 -18.66 -12.45
C MET A 1 -14.82 -18.39 -11.12
N ASN A 2 -15.77 -17.44 -11.09
CA ASN A 2 -16.53 -17.14 -9.85
C ASN A 2 -17.67 -18.17 -9.69
N ILE A 3 -17.37 -19.28 -9.04
CA ILE A 3 -18.37 -20.26 -8.67
C ILE A 3 -18.89 -19.84 -7.29
N HIS A 4 -20.19 -19.60 -7.18
CA HIS A 4 -20.81 -19.29 -5.89
C HIS A 4 -20.57 -20.47 -4.92
N HIS A 5 -20.03 -20.21 -3.72
CA HIS A 5 -19.67 -21.26 -2.76
C HIS A 5 -20.84 -22.14 -2.32
N ASN A 6 -22.09 -21.64 -2.40
CA ASN A 6 -23.32 -22.36 -2.13
C ASN A 6 -23.98 -22.97 -3.39
N ALA A 7 -23.27 -23.03 -4.53
CA ALA A 7 -23.83 -23.67 -5.71
C ALA A 7 -23.99 -25.19 -5.49
N ARG A 8 -25.21 -25.70 -5.58
CA ARG A 8 -25.50 -27.17 -5.45
C ARG A 8 -24.76 -27.98 -6.51
N LEU A 9 -24.54 -27.42 -7.70
CA LEU A 9 -23.80 -28.05 -8.78
C LEU A 9 -22.70 -27.10 -9.26
N THR A 10 -21.47 -27.50 -9.03
CA THR A 10 -20.29 -26.90 -9.67
C THR A 10 -20.20 -27.36 -11.14
N PRO A 11 -19.40 -26.69 -12.00
CA PRO A 11 -19.14 -27.15 -13.37
C PRO A 11 -18.69 -28.61 -13.43
N LEU A 12 -17.81 -29.03 -12.51
CA LEU A 12 -17.39 -30.45 -12.41
C LEU A 12 -18.51 -31.37 -11.99
N GLY A 13 -19.36 -30.94 -11.06
CA GLY A 13 -20.56 -31.72 -10.66
C GLY A 13 -21.56 -31.85 -11.81
N ARG A 14 -21.70 -30.81 -12.65
CA ARG A 14 -22.53 -30.86 -13.88
C ARG A 14 -21.97 -31.85 -14.88
N GLU A 15 -20.67 -31.84 -15.10
CA GLU A 15 -19.98 -32.75 -15.99
C GLU A 15 -20.16 -34.18 -15.55
N ARG A 16 -19.91 -34.51 -14.29
CA ARG A 16 -20.14 -35.89 -13.75
C ARG A 16 -21.57 -36.35 -13.95
N MET A 17 -22.55 -35.51 -13.62
CA MET A 17 -23.97 -35.82 -13.81
C MET A 17 -24.33 -36.05 -15.29
N VAL A 18 -23.82 -35.20 -16.19
CA VAL A 18 -24.10 -35.29 -17.63
C VAL A 18 -23.44 -36.52 -18.25
N ARG A 19 -22.19 -36.82 -17.90
CA ARG A 19 -21.49 -38.02 -18.37
C ARG A 19 -22.17 -39.32 -17.87
N ALA A 20 -22.63 -39.33 -16.63
CA ALA A 20 -23.40 -40.45 -16.11
C ALA A 20 -24.69 -40.75 -16.92
N ILE A 21 -25.29 -39.70 -17.52
CA ILE A 21 -26.45 -39.82 -18.39
C ILE A 21 -26.07 -40.23 -19.81
N VAL A 22 -25.09 -39.49 -20.39
CA VAL A 22 -24.77 -39.63 -21.82
C VAL A 22 -23.91 -40.86 -22.11
N GLU A 23 -22.93 -41.13 -21.27
CA GLU A 23 -21.95 -42.19 -21.40
C GLU A 23 -22.31 -43.41 -20.55
N GLY A 24 -22.83 -43.16 -19.32
CA GLY A 24 -23.16 -44.23 -18.38
C GLY A 24 -24.59 -44.76 -18.47
N GLY A 25 -25.41 -44.28 -19.41
CA GLY A 25 -26.79 -44.80 -19.66
C GLY A 25 -27.80 -44.56 -18.50
N GLN A 26 -27.45 -43.73 -17.51
CA GLN A 26 -28.36 -43.42 -16.42
C GLN A 26 -29.55 -42.59 -16.89
N THR A 27 -30.72 -42.83 -16.26
CA THR A 27 -31.88 -41.97 -16.51
C THR A 27 -31.65 -40.55 -15.93
N PRO A 28 -32.18 -39.50 -16.56
CA PRO A 28 -32.09 -38.13 -16.01
C PRO A 28 -32.64 -38.00 -14.60
N GLN A 29 -33.64 -38.84 -14.23
CA GLN A 29 -34.19 -38.88 -12.88
C GLN A 29 -33.20 -39.45 -11.86
N ALA A 30 -32.54 -40.56 -12.19
CA ALA A 30 -31.56 -41.19 -11.30
C ALA A 30 -30.34 -40.29 -11.07
N ALA A 31 -29.76 -39.73 -12.15
CA ALA A 31 -28.62 -38.81 -12.09
C ALA A 31 -28.96 -37.50 -11.36
N ALA A 32 -30.14 -36.94 -11.57
CA ALA A 32 -30.62 -35.77 -10.86
C ALA A 32 -30.77 -36.02 -9.35
N ARG A 33 -31.30 -37.16 -8.96
CA ARG A 33 -31.43 -37.59 -7.54
C ARG A 33 -30.04 -37.70 -6.90
N ALA A 34 -29.11 -38.37 -7.56
CA ALA A 34 -27.73 -38.48 -7.08
C ALA A 34 -27.01 -37.13 -6.94
N ALA A 35 -27.30 -36.19 -7.83
CA ALA A 35 -26.74 -34.84 -7.81
C ALA A 35 -27.54 -33.85 -6.92
N GLY A 36 -28.59 -34.26 -6.25
CA GLY A 36 -29.40 -33.37 -5.40
C GLY A 36 -30.15 -32.25 -6.13
N VAL A 37 -30.52 -32.49 -7.42
CA VAL A 37 -31.23 -31.52 -8.26
C VAL A 37 -32.49 -32.09 -8.88
N CYS A 38 -33.36 -31.27 -9.45
CA CYS A 38 -34.55 -31.75 -10.13
C CYS A 38 -34.21 -32.32 -11.52
N PRO A 39 -35.01 -33.28 -12.06
CA PRO A 39 -34.81 -33.88 -13.37
C PRO A 39 -34.76 -32.85 -14.54
N ARG A 40 -35.52 -31.78 -14.43
CA ARG A 40 -35.48 -30.67 -15.40
C ARG A 40 -34.12 -30.02 -15.46
N THR A 41 -33.43 -29.87 -14.33
CA THR A 41 -32.07 -29.34 -14.27
C THR A 41 -31.07 -30.28 -14.95
N ALA A 42 -31.20 -31.61 -14.74
CA ALA A 42 -30.34 -32.57 -15.40
C ALA A 42 -30.50 -32.51 -16.93
N ARG A 43 -31.76 -32.54 -17.43
CA ARG A 43 -32.05 -32.42 -18.87
C ARG A 43 -31.45 -31.15 -19.45
N LYS A 44 -31.68 -30.00 -18.80
CA LYS A 44 -31.11 -28.73 -19.23
C LYS A 44 -29.57 -28.78 -19.43
N TRP A 45 -28.85 -29.44 -18.52
CA TRP A 45 -27.41 -29.57 -18.64
C TRP A 45 -26.99 -30.57 -19.69
N VAL A 46 -27.73 -31.65 -19.89
CA VAL A 46 -27.51 -32.58 -21.00
C VAL A 46 -27.71 -31.89 -22.36
N ASP A 47 -28.79 -31.12 -22.52
CA ASP A 47 -29.04 -30.38 -23.76
C ASP A 47 -27.93 -29.39 -24.09
N ARG A 48 -27.45 -28.66 -23.07
CA ARG A 48 -26.33 -27.74 -23.24
C ARG A 48 -25.02 -28.45 -23.58
N PHE A 49 -24.76 -29.57 -22.94
CA PHE A 49 -23.58 -30.37 -23.22
C PHE A 49 -23.61 -30.96 -24.65
N LYS A 50 -24.77 -31.44 -25.10
CA LYS A 50 -24.94 -31.93 -26.47
C LYS A 50 -24.74 -30.81 -27.51
N ALA A 51 -25.16 -29.58 -27.21
CA ALA A 51 -25.03 -28.42 -28.10
C ALA A 51 -23.64 -27.78 -28.13
N GLU A 52 -22.95 -27.71 -26.98
CA GLU A 52 -21.76 -26.87 -26.82
C GLU A 52 -20.58 -27.61 -26.15
N GLY A 53 -20.71 -28.89 -25.89
CA GLY A 53 -19.71 -29.67 -25.16
C GLY A 53 -19.48 -29.18 -23.74
N LEU A 54 -18.28 -29.29 -23.22
CA LEU A 54 -17.92 -28.85 -21.86
C LEU A 54 -18.15 -27.35 -21.64
N ALA A 55 -18.04 -26.52 -22.67
CA ALA A 55 -18.30 -25.08 -22.57
C ALA A 55 -19.76 -24.77 -22.18
N GLY A 56 -20.71 -25.60 -22.60
CA GLY A 56 -22.12 -25.49 -22.24
C GLY A 56 -22.43 -25.68 -20.76
N LEU A 57 -21.51 -26.29 -20.01
CA LEU A 57 -21.66 -26.53 -18.57
C LEU A 57 -21.23 -25.32 -17.70
N ALA A 58 -20.64 -24.30 -18.31
CA ALA A 58 -20.29 -23.06 -17.61
C ALA A 58 -21.53 -22.22 -17.25
N ASP A 59 -21.41 -21.40 -16.23
CA ASP A 59 -22.46 -20.46 -15.84
C ASP A 59 -22.60 -19.37 -16.91
N ARG A 60 -23.81 -19.15 -17.36
CA ARG A 60 -24.16 -18.03 -18.24
C ARG A 60 -24.65 -16.85 -17.43
N SER A 61 -24.43 -15.65 -17.93
CA SER A 61 -24.98 -14.42 -17.34
C SER A 61 -26.50 -14.52 -17.25
N SER A 62 -27.05 -14.20 -16.08
CA SER A 62 -28.50 -14.09 -15.88
C SER A 62 -29.09 -12.78 -16.43
N ARG A 63 -28.23 -11.91 -16.97
CA ARG A 63 -28.66 -10.62 -17.53
C ARG A 63 -29.48 -10.86 -18.81
N PRO A 64 -30.66 -10.22 -18.92
CA PRO A 64 -31.48 -10.31 -20.14
C PRO A 64 -30.65 -9.83 -21.36
N GLN A 65 -30.75 -10.56 -22.47
CA GLN A 65 -30.09 -10.17 -23.72
C GLN A 65 -30.69 -8.86 -24.29
N ARG A 66 -32.00 -8.67 -24.10
CA ARG A 66 -32.70 -7.42 -24.44
C ARG A 66 -33.15 -6.74 -23.15
N LEU A 67 -32.72 -5.51 -22.95
CA LEU A 67 -33.18 -4.68 -21.85
C LEU A 67 -34.54 -4.08 -22.22
N ARG A 68 -35.50 -4.13 -21.30
CA ARG A 68 -36.87 -3.65 -21.54
C ARG A 68 -36.89 -2.13 -21.74
N GLN A 69 -36.10 -1.38 -21.01
CA GLN A 69 -36.00 0.09 -21.11
C GLN A 69 -34.50 0.50 -20.89
N PRO A 70 -33.66 0.42 -21.93
CA PRO A 70 -32.31 0.92 -21.82
C PRO A 70 -32.33 2.47 -21.73
N THR A 71 -31.41 3.02 -20.93
CA THR A 71 -31.19 4.47 -20.95
C THR A 71 -30.76 4.90 -22.36
N SER A 72 -31.38 5.93 -22.90
CA SER A 72 -31.10 6.40 -24.27
C SER A 72 -29.64 6.84 -24.41
N PRO A 73 -29.02 6.65 -25.58
CA PRO A 73 -27.65 7.11 -25.83
C PRO A 73 -27.47 8.60 -25.55
N ALA A 74 -28.42 9.45 -25.88
CA ALA A 74 -28.35 10.88 -25.62
C ALA A 74 -28.19 11.21 -24.13
N VAL A 75 -28.93 10.52 -23.26
CA VAL A 75 -28.77 10.67 -21.78
C VAL A 75 -27.42 10.14 -21.30
N VAL A 76 -26.92 9.08 -21.90
CA VAL A 76 -25.59 8.56 -21.56
C VAL A 76 -24.51 9.59 -21.90
N ASP A 77 -24.56 10.19 -23.09
CA ASP A 77 -23.61 11.21 -23.53
C ASP A 77 -23.72 12.49 -22.69
N GLN A 78 -24.93 12.92 -22.35
CA GLN A 78 -25.16 14.03 -21.44
C GLN A 78 -24.51 13.78 -20.05
N VAL A 79 -24.70 12.61 -19.47
CA VAL A 79 -24.09 12.23 -18.19
C VAL A 79 -22.56 12.28 -18.25
N ILE A 80 -21.98 11.80 -19.36
CA ILE A 80 -20.53 11.83 -19.57
C ILE A 80 -20.02 13.26 -19.73
N ALA A 81 -20.72 14.09 -20.53
CA ALA A 81 -20.36 15.49 -20.73
C ALA A 81 -20.39 16.28 -19.41
N LEU A 82 -21.44 16.11 -18.60
CA LEU A 82 -21.54 16.76 -17.29
C LEU A 82 -20.46 16.27 -16.31
N ARG A 83 -20.06 14.99 -16.37
CA ARG A 83 -18.94 14.49 -15.58
C ARG A 83 -17.62 15.12 -16.00
N ARG A 84 -17.39 15.32 -17.30
CA ARG A 84 -16.18 16.01 -17.80
C ARG A 84 -16.10 17.45 -17.31
N GLN A 85 -17.25 18.10 -17.04
CA GLN A 85 -17.34 19.40 -16.35
C GLN A 85 -17.12 19.29 -14.83
N ARG A 86 -16.70 18.11 -14.31
CA ARG A 86 -16.41 17.82 -12.90
C ARG A 86 -17.62 17.87 -11.96
N LEU A 87 -18.84 17.82 -12.48
CA LEU A 87 -20.05 17.87 -11.64
C LEU A 87 -20.17 16.61 -10.77
N PRO A 88 -20.63 16.74 -9.51
CA PRO A 88 -20.95 15.61 -8.62
C PRO A 88 -22.12 14.77 -9.18
N GLY A 89 -22.12 13.47 -8.87
CA GLY A 89 -23.11 12.52 -9.39
C GLY A 89 -24.57 12.89 -9.10
N GLN A 90 -24.86 13.51 -7.96
CA GLN A 90 -26.22 14.00 -7.62
C GLN A 90 -26.65 15.16 -8.51
N HIS A 91 -25.77 16.11 -8.81
CA HIS A 91 -26.05 17.21 -9.71
C HIS A 91 -26.28 16.71 -11.14
N ILE A 92 -25.46 15.76 -11.60
CA ILE A 92 -25.63 15.10 -12.90
C ILE A 92 -27.00 14.40 -12.98
N ALA A 93 -27.38 13.68 -11.92
CA ALA A 93 -28.67 12.98 -11.86
C ALA A 93 -29.86 13.95 -12.03
N LYS A 94 -29.80 15.09 -11.32
CA LYS A 94 -30.83 16.14 -11.43
C LYS A 94 -30.83 16.76 -12.83
N ALA A 95 -29.68 17.08 -13.39
CA ALA A 95 -29.56 17.70 -14.70
C ALA A 95 -29.99 16.79 -15.87
N ALA A 96 -29.67 15.48 -15.77
CA ALA A 96 -30.00 14.49 -16.80
C ALA A 96 -31.36 13.80 -16.59
N GLY A 97 -32.10 14.14 -15.53
CA GLY A 97 -33.44 13.57 -15.24
C GLY A 97 -33.41 12.07 -14.94
N VAL A 98 -32.29 11.54 -14.38
CA VAL A 98 -32.12 10.12 -14.07
C VAL A 98 -31.75 9.90 -12.62
N SER A 99 -31.90 8.66 -12.12
CA SER A 99 -31.52 8.35 -10.75
C SER A 99 -30.01 8.41 -10.54
N PRO A 100 -29.53 8.75 -9.33
CA PRO A 100 -28.08 8.68 -9.00
C PRO A 100 -27.46 7.30 -9.25
N ALA A 101 -28.24 6.24 -9.07
CA ALA A 101 -27.80 4.86 -9.35
C ALA A 101 -27.58 4.63 -10.86
N THR A 102 -28.40 5.27 -11.72
CA THR A 102 -28.22 5.21 -13.17
C THR A 102 -26.97 5.98 -13.59
N VAL A 103 -26.74 7.18 -13.05
CA VAL A 103 -25.50 7.96 -13.27
C VAL A 103 -24.28 7.12 -12.86
N SER A 104 -24.28 6.52 -11.67
CA SER A 104 -23.17 5.69 -11.19
C SER A 104 -22.87 4.53 -12.14
N ARG A 105 -23.91 3.85 -12.66
CA ARG A 105 -23.74 2.75 -13.61
C ARG A 105 -23.21 3.20 -14.96
N ILE A 106 -23.65 4.35 -15.47
CA ILE A 106 -23.16 4.93 -16.72
C ILE A 106 -21.68 5.31 -16.55
N LEU A 107 -21.36 6.06 -15.51
CA LEU A 107 -19.98 6.50 -15.23
C LEU A 107 -19.02 5.32 -14.99
N LYS A 108 -19.47 4.26 -14.33
CA LYS A 108 -18.67 3.04 -14.15
C LYS A 108 -18.36 2.37 -15.48
N ARG A 109 -19.33 2.28 -16.39
CA ARG A 109 -19.13 1.73 -17.74
C ARG A 109 -18.20 2.59 -18.59
N ALA A 110 -18.28 3.91 -18.42
CA ALA A 110 -17.42 4.88 -19.11
C ALA A 110 -16.02 5.02 -18.47
N GLY A 111 -15.70 4.33 -17.33
CA GLY A 111 -14.43 4.49 -16.63
C GLY A 111 -14.27 5.83 -15.91
N LEU A 112 -15.36 6.57 -15.66
CA LEU A 112 -15.38 7.93 -15.11
C LEU A 112 -16.01 8.01 -13.71
N SER A 113 -15.92 6.93 -12.95
CA SER A 113 -16.51 6.83 -11.61
C SER A 113 -15.98 7.88 -10.64
N ARG A 114 -14.70 8.19 -10.70
CA ARG A 114 -13.99 9.14 -9.83
C ARG A 114 -13.55 10.35 -10.64
N LEU A 115 -13.51 11.52 -10.01
CA LEU A 115 -13.02 12.75 -10.67
C LEU A 115 -11.57 12.63 -11.16
N ARG A 116 -10.74 11.85 -10.47
CA ARG A 116 -9.37 11.57 -10.89
C ARG A 116 -9.27 10.74 -12.19
N ASP A 117 -10.36 10.06 -12.58
CA ASP A 117 -10.37 9.24 -13.79
C ASP A 117 -10.54 10.12 -15.04
N LEU A 118 -10.89 11.43 -14.88
CA LEU A 118 -10.96 12.41 -15.98
C LEU A 118 -9.59 12.80 -16.52
N GLU A 119 -8.58 12.76 -15.66
CA GLU A 119 -7.20 13.06 -16.01
C GLU A 119 -6.38 11.87 -15.53
N PRO A 120 -5.91 11.00 -16.43
CA PRO A 120 -5.01 9.94 -16.03
C PRO A 120 -3.79 10.57 -15.34
N PRO A 121 -3.40 10.08 -14.14
CA PRO A 121 -2.23 10.62 -13.46
C PRO A 121 -1.03 10.47 -14.39
N GLU A 122 -0.21 11.52 -14.47
CA GLU A 122 1.07 11.42 -15.17
C GLU A 122 1.82 10.16 -14.70
N PRO A 123 2.38 9.40 -15.65
CA PRO A 123 3.13 8.21 -15.29
C PRO A 123 4.21 8.59 -14.29
N VAL A 124 4.23 7.91 -13.15
CA VAL A 124 5.21 8.15 -12.10
C VAL A 124 6.60 7.86 -12.68
N ARG A 125 7.35 8.89 -13.00
CA ARG A 125 8.77 8.74 -13.36
C ARG A 125 9.50 8.28 -12.11
N ARG A 126 9.70 6.98 -12.01
CA ARG A 126 10.55 6.39 -10.96
C ARG A 126 11.98 6.65 -11.35
N TYR A 127 12.69 7.45 -10.55
CA TYR A 127 14.13 7.55 -10.63
C TYR A 127 14.76 6.73 -9.50
N GLU A 128 15.84 6.09 -9.79
CA GLU A 128 16.68 5.37 -8.84
C GLU A 128 18.12 5.68 -9.19
N ARG A 129 18.93 6.00 -8.19
CA ARG A 129 20.37 6.18 -8.38
C ARG A 129 21.01 4.82 -8.63
N GLN A 130 22.11 4.82 -9.37
CA GLN A 130 22.77 3.59 -9.77
C GLN A 130 23.60 3.00 -8.63
N HIS A 131 24.29 3.87 -7.88
CA HIS A 131 25.22 3.45 -6.83
C HIS A 131 24.78 3.90 -5.44
N PRO A 132 24.98 3.04 -4.41
CA PRO A 132 24.81 3.42 -3.02
C PRO A 132 25.62 4.66 -2.65
N GLY A 133 25.02 5.56 -1.88
CA GLY A 133 25.66 6.82 -1.45
C GLY A 133 25.52 7.99 -2.40
N GLU A 134 25.14 7.80 -3.66
CA GLU A 134 24.91 8.94 -4.56
C GLU A 134 23.86 9.92 -4.01
N LEU A 135 22.85 9.40 -3.32
CA LEU A 135 21.77 10.21 -2.74
C LEU A 135 21.15 9.51 -1.55
N ILE A 136 21.17 10.17 -0.40
CA ILE A 136 20.39 9.75 0.77
C ILE A 136 19.17 10.66 0.94
N HIS A 137 18.06 10.10 1.39
CA HIS A 137 16.84 10.84 1.69
C HIS A 137 16.66 10.95 3.20
N ILE A 138 16.41 12.14 3.70
CA ILE A 138 16.18 12.40 5.13
C ILE A 138 14.76 12.94 5.34
N ASP A 139 14.13 12.48 6.40
CA ASP A 139 12.81 12.94 6.85
C ASP A 139 12.67 12.79 8.36
N ILE A 140 11.65 13.45 8.95
CA ILE A 140 11.38 13.43 10.38
C ILE A 140 9.93 13.00 10.61
N LYS A 141 9.75 11.93 11.36
CA LYS A 141 8.43 11.48 11.81
C LYS A 141 8.20 11.80 13.27
N LYS A 142 7.16 12.58 13.55
CA LYS A 142 6.68 12.80 14.92
C LYS A 142 5.78 11.66 15.36
N LEU A 143 6.08 11.10 16.53
CA LEU A 143 5.26 10.11 17.20
C LEU A 143 4.81 10.65 18.55
N GLY A 144 3.57 10.41 18.92
CA GLY A 144 3.10 10.74 20.25
C GLY A 144 3.90 10.00 21.31
N ARG A 145 4.39 10.72 22.33
CA ARG A 145 5.03 10.15 23.50
C ARG A 145 3.98 9.70 24.51
N PHE A 146 4.19 8.59 25.16
CA PHE A 146 3.29 8.06 26.18
C PHE A 146 4.09 7.33 27.26
N HIS A 147 3.61 7.40 28.50
CA HIS A 147 4.23 6.78 29.67
C HIS A 147 3.57 5.46 30.04
N GLN A 148 2.36 5.22 29.57
CA GLN A 148 1.60 3.98 29.77
C GLN A 148 0.57 3.78 28.67
N VAL A 149 0.13 2.55 28.52
CA VAL A 149 -0.82 2.12 27.50
C VAL A 149 -2.17 2.80 27.68
N GLY A 150 -2.73 3.33 26.59
CA GLY A 150 -4.00 4.05 26.63
C GLY A 150 -5.22 3.11 26.78
N HIS A 151 -6.36 3.69 27.20
CA HIS A 151 -7.61 2.97 27.47
C HIS A 151 -8.14 2.16 26.27
N ARG A 152 -7.80 2.49 25.03
CA ARG A 152 -8.19 1.72 23.85
C ARG A 152 -7.61 0.30 23.83
N ILE A 153 -6.52 0.08 24.55
CA ILE A 153 -5.86 -1.22 24.66
C ILE A 153 -6.24 -1.88 25.99
N THR A 154 -6.25 -1.12 27.09
CA THR A 154 -6.54 -1.65 28.42
C THR A 154 -8.03 -1.85 28.70
N GLY A 155 -8.93 -1.21 27.94
CA GLY A 155 -10.37 -1.15 28.23
C GLY A 155 -10.74 -0.26 29.42
N ASP A 156 -9.77 0.15 30.24
CA ASP A 156 -10.00 0.94 31.46
C ASP A 156 -9.76 2.43 31.23
N ARG A 157 -10.83 3.23 31.25
CA ARG A 157 -10.77 4.69 31.13
C ARG A 157 -10.23 5.40 32.39
N ARG A 158 -10.23 4.74 33.54
CA ARG A 158 -9.76 5.33 34.83
C ARG A 158 -8.24 5.49 34.83
N ARG A 159 -7.52 4.69 34.03
CA ARG A 159 -6.07 4.78 33.81
C ARG A 159 -5.71 5.61 32.58
N GLN A 160 -6.32 6.80 32.47
CA GLN A 160 -5.90 7.70 31.40
C GLN A 160 -4.48 8.19 31.68
N SER A 161 -3.58 7.87 30.77
CA SER A 161 -2.19 8.35 30.78
C SER A 161 -2.07 9.83 30.41
N ASN A 162 -3.10 10.62 30.72
CA ASN A 162 -3.10 12.04 30.41
C ASN A 162 -2.21 12.78 31.40
N ALA A 163 -0.96 12.80 31.05
CA ALA A 163 0.06 13.65 31.60
C ALA A 163 -0.31 15.15 31.64
N ARG A 164 -1.38 15.57 30.98
CA ARG A 164 -1.95 16.90 31.10
C ARG A 164 -2.38 17.24 32.53
N SER A 165 -2.81 16.24 33.30
CA SER A 165 -3.24 16.45 34.68
C SER A 165 -2.10 16.49 35.72
N ARG A 166 -0.86 16.17 35.31
CA ARG A 166 0.31 16.16 36.21
C ARG A 166 1.45 17.10 35.77
N GLY A 167 1.21 18.00 34.83
CA GLY A 167 2.25 18.93 34.33
C GLY A 167 3.33 18.29 33.46
N GLU A 168 3.39 16.97 33.39
CA GLU A 168 4.32 16.22 32.56
C GLU A 168 3.65 15.92 31.20
N GLY A 169 3.68 16.87 30.27
CA GLY A 169 3.15 16.68 28.92
C GLY A 169 3.80 15.49 28.24
N ALA A 170 2.99 14.56 27.74
CA ALA A 170 3.51 13.40 27.01
C ALA A 170 4.42 13.80 25.83
N GLY A 171 4.15 14.94 25.19
CA GLY A 171 5.01 15.50 24.15
C GLY A 171 5.13 14.63 22.91
N TRP A 172 6.25 14.79 22.23
CA TRP A 172 6.55 14.13 20.96
C TRP A 172 7.91 13.45 20.99
N GLU A 173 8.04 12.34 20.30
CA GLU A 173 9.30 11.74 19.87
C GLU A 173 9.54 12.10 18.41
N PHE A 174 10.75 12.57 18.12
CA PHE A 174 11.15 12.97 16.78
C PHE A 174 12.06 11.90 16.20
N VAL A 175 11.47 11.02 15.41
CA VAL A 175 12.19 9.93 14.74
C VAL A 175 12.75 10.49 13.44
N HIS A 176 14.06 10.72 13.42
CA HIS A 176 14.78 11.09 12.23
C HIS A 176 15.13 9.81 11.46
N VAL A 177 14.86 9.81 10.17
CA VAL A 177 15.10 8.68 9.28
C VAL A 177 15.96 9.11 8.11
N CYS A 178 16.84 8.21 7.69
CA CYS A 178 17.64 8.35 6.50
C CYS A 178 17.54 7.06 5.71
N ILE A 179 17.41 7.14 4.38
CA ILE A 179 17.41 5.98 3.50
C ILE A 179 18.21 6.27 2.23
N ASP A 180 19.08 5.37 1.86
CA ASP A 180 19.83 5.47 0.61
C ASP A 180 18.94 5.17 -0.60
N ASP A 181 19.10 5.97 -1.65
CA ASP A 181 18.28 5.90 -2.85
C ASP A 181 18.46 4.59 -3.63
N ALA A 182 19.67 4.08 -3.72
CA ALA A 182 19.99 2.88 -4.49
C ALA A 182 19.84 1.60 -3.67
N SER A 183 20.48 1.52 -2.50
CA SER A 183 20.52 0.30 -1.69
C SER A 183 19.28 0.07 -0.82
N ARG A 184 18.54 1.14 -0.49
CA ARG A 184 17.47 1.13 0.52
C ARG A 184 17.95 0.89 1.95
N ILE A 185 19.26 0.94 2.20
CA ILE A 185 19.79 0.87 3.54
C ILE A 185 19.28 2.07 4.32
N ALA A 186 18.77 1.81 5.52
CA ALA A 186 18.20 2.82 6.38
C ALA A 186 19.04 3.06 7.63
N PHE A 187 19.04 4.31 8.10
CA PHE A 187 19.58 4.71 9.38
C PHE A 187 18.54 5.53 10.14
N THR A 188 18.38 5.30 11.42
CA THR A 188 17.35 5.93 12.24
C THR A 188 17.87 6.37 13.59
N MET A 189 17.38 7.49 14.10
CA MET A 189 17.64 7.94 15.48
C MET A 189 16.43 8.69 16.02
N ILE A 190 16.15 8.56 17.31
CA ILE A 190 15.23 9.44 18.00
C ILE A 190 16.02 10.64 18.53
N MET A 191 15.61 11.83 18.09
CA MET A 191 16.26 13.09 18.45
C MET A 191 15.36 13.90 19.38
N PRO A 192 15.93 14.82 20.18
CA PRO A 192 15.16 15.62 21.15
C PRO A 192 14.08 16.50 20.50
N ASN A 193 14.30 16.93 19.27
CA ASN A 193 13.40 17.84 18.53
C ASN A 193 13.70 17.81 17.03
N GLU A 194 12.88 18.56 16.27
CA GLU A 194 13.04 18.76 14.82
C GLU A 194 13.82 20.03 14.45
N LYS A 195 14.59 20.61 15.39
CA LYS A 195 15.37 21.84 15.10
C LYS A 195 16.64 21.53 14.32
N ALA A 196 17.22 22.58 13.73
CA ALA A 196 18.42 22.46 12.90
C ALA A 196 19.60 21.76 13.61
N LYS A 197 19.79 21.99 14.92
CA LYS A 197 20.86 21.33 15.71
C LYS A 197 20.69 19.80 15.71
N SER A 198 19.47 19.32 15.94
CA SER A 198 19.15 17.89 15.90
C SER A 198 19.29 17.30 14.49
N ALA A 199 18.78 17.99 13.47
CA ALA A 199 18.91 17.57 12.08
C ALA A 199 20.38 17.47 11.62
N ILE A 200 21.24 18.42 12.05
CA ILE A 200 22.68 18.39 11.75
C ILE A 200 23.39 17.23 12.48
N ALA A 201 23.07 17.02 13.74
CA ALA A 201 23.64 15.90 14.49
C ALA A 201 23.26 14.56 13.85
N PHE A 202 21.99 14.41 13.47
CA PHE A 202 21.49 13.23 12.76
C PHE A 202 22.19 13.04 11.39
N LEU A 203 22.32 14.11 10.58
CA LEU A 203 23.01 14.06 9.29
C LEU A 203 24.45 13.53 9.44
N LYS A 204 25.19 14.07 10.43
CA LYS A 204 26.56 13.62 10.70
C LYS A 204 26.63 12.16 11.08
N ALA A 205 25.74 11.69 11.96
CA ALA A 205 25.64 10.31 12.37
C ALA A 205 25.29 9.38 11.21
N ALA A 206 24.33 9.80 10.36
CA ALA A 206 23.96 9.04 9.16
C ALA A 206 25.14 8.89 8.20
N VAL A 207 25.86 9.98 7.91
CA VAL A 207 27.04 9.92 7.03
C VAL A 207 28.12 9.01 7.63
N ALA A 208 28.38 9.09 8.94
CA ALA A 208 29.33 8.22 9.62
C ALA A 208 28.92 6.73 9.53
N TYR A 209 27.61 6.45 9.68
CA TYR A 209 27.08 5.11 9.52
C TYR A 209 27.29 4.56 8.09
N TYR A 210 26.97 5.34 7.05
CA TYR A 210 27.22 4.90 5.67
C TYR A 210 28.71 4.69 5.39
N ASN A 211 29.57 5.57 5.91
CA ASN A 211 31.01 5.43 5.77
C ASN A 211 31.53 4.15 6.45
N SER A 212 30.97 3.73 7.59
CA SER A 212 31.32 2.47 8.25
C SER A 212 30.95 1.23 7.43
N LEU A 213 29.99 1.38 6.50
CA LEU A 213 29.63 0.34 5.54
C LEU A 213 30.42 0.46 4.21
N GLY A 214 31.43 1.29 4.15
CA GLY A 214 32.21 1.54 2.93
C GLY A 214 31.50 2.41 1.87
N VAL A 215 30.41 3.06 2.23
CA VAL A 215 29.61 3.89 1.31
C VAL A 215 29.91 5.37 1.52
N THR A 216 30.49 6.02 0.51
CA THR A 216 30.70 7.47 0.49
C THR A 216 29.44 8.19 0.06
N VAL A 217 28.91 9.09 0.89
CA VAL A 217 27.69 9.85 0.58
C VAL A 217 28.05 11.10 -0.23
N ALA A 218 27.42 11.27 -1.40
CA ALA A 218 27.62 12.42 -2.29
C ALA A 218 26.51 13.49 -2.18
N GLY A 219 25.29 13.11 -1.87
CA GLY A 219 24.17 14.03 -1.82
C GLY A 219 23.12 13.67 -0.79
N VAL A 220 22.40 14.68 -0.32
CA VAL A 220 21.27 14.52 0.61
C VAL A 220 20.03 15.21 0.08
N MET A 221 18.92 14.54 0.08
CA MET A 221 17.59 15.07 -0.24
C MET A 221 16.76 15.22 1.02
N THR A 222 16.13 16.39 1.15
CA THR A 222 15.22 16.70 2.26
C THR A 222 13.94 17.35 1.73
N ASP A 223 12.91 17.38 2.54
CA ASP A 223 11.77 18.25 2.32
C ASP A 223 12.13 19.76 2.55
N ASN A 224 11.11 20.60 2.57
CA ASN A 224 11.24 22.03 2.82
C ASN A 224 11.04 22.40 4.31
N GLY A 225 11.25 21.48 5.24
CA GLY A 225 11.20 21.73 6.68
C GLY A 225 12.13 22.87 7.11
N SER A 226 11.73 23.64 8.12
CA SER A 226 12.49 24.79 8.60
C SER A 226 13.92 24.44 9.05
N CYS A 227 14.10 23.26 9.63
CA CYS A 227 15.42 22.75 10.05
C CYS A 227 16.38 22.56 8.88
N TYR A 228 15.88 22.16 7.71
CA TYR A 228 16.67 21.93 6.50
C TYR A 228 16.91 23.21 5.68
N LYS A 229 16.07 24.24 5.89
CA LYS A 229 16.27 25.57 5.30
C LYS A 229 17.29 26.43 6.06
N ALA A 230 17.65 26.01 7.26
CA ALA A 230 18.56 26.78 8.11
C ALA A 230 19.96 26.83 7.52
N PHE A 231 20.60 28.03 7.52
CA PHE A 231 21.99 28.22 7.10
C PHE A 231 22.97 27.24 7.76
N ALA A 232 22.70 26.90 9.03
CA ALA A 232 23.54 25.96 9.77
C ALA A 232 23.53 24.56 9.14
N PHE A 233 22.37 24.12 8.61
CA PHE A 233 22.25 22.84 7.94
C PHE A 233 22.97 22.84 6.59
N ASP A 234 22.81 23.90 5.79
CA ASP A 234 23.52 24.05 4.52
C ASP A 234 25.04 24.07 4.74
N ARG A 235 25.52 24.82 5.76
CA ARG A 235 26.91 24.82 6.15
C ARG A 235 27.43 23.45 6.58
N ALA A 236 26.59 22.65 7.26
CA ALA A 236 26.95 21.27 7.63
C ALA A 236 27.08 20.38 6.39
N CYS A 237 26.16 20.50 5.43
CA CYS A 237 26.24 19.78 4.14
C CYS A 237 27.55 20.14 3.40
N LYS A 238 27.88 21.41 3.31
CA LYS A 238 29.13 21.87 2.65
C LYS A 238 30.39 21.30 3.34
N ARG A 239 30.44 21.32 4.67
CA ARG A 239 31.56 20.72 5.44
C ARG A 239 31.70 19.21 5.21
N LEU A 240 30.57 18.49 5.03
CA LEU A 240 30.54 17.08 4.72
C LEU A 240 30.71 16.80 3.22
N LYS A 241 30.92 17.83 2.39
CA LYS A 241 31.02 17.75 0.92
C LYS A 241 29.78 17.13 0.27
N LEU A 242 28.61 17.36 0.84
CA LEU A 242 27.32 16.83 0.35
C LEU A 242 26.61 17.85 -0.52
N LYS A 243 26.06 17.42 -1.65
CA LYS A 243 25.11 18.19 -2.44
C LYS A 243 23.74 18.16 -1.75
N HIS A 244 23.28 19.29 -1.21
CA HIS A 244 21.94 19.39 -0.62
C HIS A 244 20.88 19.65 -1.69
N ILE A 245 19.87 18.78 -1.79
CA ILE A 245 18.76 18.87 -2.74
C ILE A 245 17.48 18.98 -1.91
N ARG A 246 16.70 20.03 -2.12
CA ARG A 246 15.37 20.18 -1.51
C ARG A 246 14.28 19.80 -2.51
N THR A 247 13.21 19.16 -2.02
CA THR A 247 12.04 18.85 -2.86
C THR A 247 11.43 20.15 -3.39
N ARG A 248 10.89 20.10 -4.62
CA ARG A 248 10.13 21.24 -5.16
C ARG A 248 8.82 21.40 -4.37
N PRO A 249 8.38 22.65 -4.12
CA PRO A 249 7.06 22.89 -3.54
C PRO A 249 5.97 22.16 -4.33
N TYR A 250 4.96 21.65 -3.63
CA TYR A 250 3.82 20.93 -4.21
C TYR A 250 4.16 19.65 -4.99
N THR A 251 5.37 19.12 -4.88
CA THR A 251 5.76 17.83 -5.48
C THR A 251 6.24 16.84 -4.41
N PRO A 252 5.35 16.38 -3.52
CA PRO A 252 5.72 15.50 -2.39
C PRO A 252 6.34 14.18 -2.84
N LYS A 253 6.02 13.71 -4.05
CA LYS A 253 6.54 12.45 -4.61
C LYS A 253 8.08 12.39 -4.70
N THR A 254 8.78 13.51 -4.54
CA THR A 254 10.23 13.55 -4.67
C THR A 254 10.96 12.92 -3.48
N ASN A 255 10.38 12.97 -2.24
CA ASN A 255 10.92 12.30 -1.05
C ASN A 255 10.24 10.96 -0.74
N GLY A 256 9.60 10.38 -1.74
CA GLY A 256 8.75 9.19 -1.58
C GLY A 256 9.47 7.95 -1.02
N LYS A 257 10.81 7.89 -1.07
CA LYS A 257 11.60 6.79 -0.48
C LYS A 257 11.64 6.88 1.04
N ALA A 258 11.89 8.07 1.59
CA ALA A 258 11.83 8.30 3.04
C ALA A 258 10.39 8.14 3.55
N GLU A 259 9.40 8.70 2.84
CA GLU A 259 7.98 8.53 3.18
C GLU A 259 7.57 7.05 3.21
N ARG A 260 7.99 6.27 2.21
CA ARG A 260 7.70 4.83 2.14
C ARG A 260 8.38 4.06 3.27
N PHE A 261 9.62 4.41 3.59
CA PHE A 261 10.33 3.84 4.74
C PHE A 261 9.59 4.14 6.04
N ILE A 262 9.19 5.40 6.26
CA ILE A 262 8.38 5.80 7.43
C ILE A 262 7.08 4.99 7.52
N GLN A 263 6.36 4.81 6.42
CA GLN A 263 5.14 3.96 6.41
C GLN A 263 5.44 2.52 6.84
N THR A 264 6.58 1.98 6.43
CA THR A 264 7.02 0.64 6.84
C THR A 264 7.37 0.63 8.33
N ALA A 265 8.15 1.61 8.81
CA ALA A 265 8.50 1.76 10.22
C ALA A 265 7.27 1.90 11.12
N LEU A 266 6.24 2.63 10.67
CA LEU A 266 5.00 2.76 11.43
C LEU A 266 4.28 1.42 11.60
N ARG A 267 4.23 0.59 10.56
CA ARG A 267 3.54 -0.70 10.58
C ARG A 267 4.33 -1.81 11.26
N GLU A 268 5.63 -1.86 11.02
CA GLU A 268 6.46 -2.99 11.42
C GLU A 268 7.23 -2.74 12.73
N TRP A 269 7.28 -1.50 13.20
CA TRP A 269 7.90 -1.10 14.46
C TRP A 269 6.96 -0.28 15.33
N ALA A 270 6.64 0.98 14.98
CA ALA A 270 6.03 1.94 15.90
C ALA A 270 4.65 1.51 16.43
N TYR A 271 3.87 0.80 15.61
CA TYR A 271 2.52 0.30 15.90
C TYR A 271 2.37 -1.20 15.64
N ALA A 272 3.47 -1.95 15.54
CA ALA A 272 3.45 -3.39 15.30
C ALA A 272 2.82 -4.16 16.47
N LYS A 273 3.02 -3.66 17.67
CA LYS A 273 2.44 -4.20 18.91
C LYS A 273 2.09 -3.05 19.88
N PRO A 274 1.25 -3.27 20.88
CA PRO A 274 1.04 -2.32 21.95
C PRO A 274 2.27 -2.32 22.88
N TYR A 275 3.06 -1.25 22.81
CA TYR A 275 4.17 -1.01 23.74
C TYR A 275 3.64 -0.46 25.05
N ASN A 276 4.23 -0.83 26.19
CA ASN A 276 3.84 -0.31 27.49
C ASN A 276 4.22 1.17 27.67
N THR A 277 5.38 1.56 27.13
CA THR A 277 5.89 2.93 27.21
C THR A 277 6.55 3.34 25.89
N SER A 278 6.72 4.64 25.68
CA SER A 278 7.52 5.15 24.56
C SER A 278 8.99 4.72 24.65
N ASN A 279 9.52 4.55 25.86
CA ASN A 279 10.91 4.08 26.04
C ASN A 279 11.07 2.64 25.55
N GLU A 280 10.12 1.75 25.85
CA GLU A 280 10.12 0.39 25.27
C GLU A 280 10.07 0.43 23.75
N ARG A 281 9.20 1.27 23.18
CA ARG A 281 9.13 1.47 21.73
C ARG A 281 10.46 1.97 21.17
N ALA A 282 11.09 2.94 21.80
CA ALA A 282 12.37 3.52 21.41
C ALA A 282 13.50 2.49 21.41
N GLN A 283 13.57 1.64 22.42
CA GLN A 283 14.56 0.56 22.53
C GLN A 283 14.47 -0.45 21.35
N GLN A 284 13.29 -0.66 20.80
CA GLN A 284 13.07 -1.56 19.67
C GLN A 284 13.41 -0.94 18.30
N LEU A 285 13.71 0.36 18.23
CA LEU A 285 13.99 1.01 16.94
C LEU A 285 15.27 0.49 16.29
N GLN A 286 16.36 0.39 17.03
CA GLN A 286 17.65 -0.05 16.48
C GLN A 286 17.63 -1.53 16.07
N PRO A 287 17.14 -2.47 16.90
CA PRO A 287 16.96 -3.86 16.49
C PRO A 287 16.10 -4.01 15.24
N TRP A 288 14.99 -3.23 15.15
CA TRP A 288 14.13 -3.24 13.98
C TRP A 288 14.85 -2.67 12.74
N THR A 289 15.59 -1.57 12.86
CA THR A 289 16.33 -0.99 11.74
C THR A 289 17.41 -1.94 11.25
N HIS A 290 18.07 -2.66 12.15
CA HIS A 290 19.00 -3.72 11.79
C HIS A 290 18.30 -4.83 11.02
N ALA A 291 17.19 -5.36 11.54
CA ALA A 291 16.40 -6.38 10.85
C ALA A 291 15.90 -5.90 9.48
N TYR A 292 15.50 -4.63 9.34
CA TYR A 292 15.13 -4.03 8.07
C TYR A 292 16.27 -4.06 7.05
N ASN A 293 17.49 -3.73 7.47
CA ASN A 293 18.63 -3.66 6.56
C ASN A 293 19.16 -5.05 6.19
N TRP A 294 19.24 -5.97 7.13
CA TRP A 294 19.94 -7.24 6.98
C TRP A 294 19.04 -8.43 6.66
N HIS A 295 17.81 -8.44 7.15
CA HIS A 295 16.94 -9.62 7.05
C HIS A 295 15.67 -9.41 6.25
N ARG A 296 15.21 -8.16 6.12
CA ARG A 296 13.93 -7.89 5.48
C ARG A 296 14.01 -7.97 3.96
N PRO A 297 13.25 -8.88 3.29
CA PRO A 297 13.16 -8.89 1.83
C PRO A 297 12.46 -7.62 1.34
N HIS A 298 13.01 -6.99 0.30
CA HIS A 298 12.52 -5.73 -0.23
C HIS A 298 11.97 -5.89 -1.66
N GLY A 299 10.69 -5.53 -1.88
CA GLY A 299 10.02 -5.74 -3.17
C GLY A 299 10.70 -5.04 -4.36
N SER A 300 11.27 -3.83 -4.16
CA SER A 300 12.00 -3.13 -5.24
C SER A 300 13.39 -3.72 -5.49
N LEU A 301 13.89 -4.57 -4.61
CA LEU A 301 15.19 -5.25 -4.72
C LEU A 301 15.04 -6.73 -5.10
N LYS A 302 13.95 -7.11 -5.76
CA LYS A 302 13.67 -8.50 -6.17
C LYS A 302 13.73 -9.48 -4.97
N ALA A 303 13.14 -9.08 -3.85
CA ALA A 303 13.11 -9.79 -2.58
C ALA A 303 14.48 -9.96 -1.87
N ASN A 304 15.55 -9.29 -2.34
CA ASN A 304 16.81 -9.22 -1.62
C ASN A 304 16.74 -8.20 -0.48
N THR A 305 17.66 -8.32 0.48
CA THR A 305 17.81 -7.36 1.58
C THR A 305 18.51 -6.09 1.14
N PRO A 306 18.29 -4.93 1.80
CA PRO A 306 19.01 -3.71 1.49
C PRO A 306 20.52 -3.85 1.51
N ILE A 307 21.08 -4.57 2.49
CA ILE A 307 22.52 -4.73 2.67
C ILE A 307 23.18 -5.51 1.53
N SER A 308 22.44 -6.41 0.88
CA SER A 308 22.95 -7.21 -0.25
C SER A 308 23.42 -6.35 -1.43
N ARG A 309 22.91 -5.09 -1.53
CA ARG A 309 23.34 -4.12 -2.55
C ARG A 309 24.79 -3.64 -2.37
N LEU A 310 25.38 -3.87 -1.21
CA LEU A 310 26.80 -3.60 -0.94
C LEU A 310 27.69 -4.87 -1.10
N GLY A 311 27.11 -5.98 -1.56
CA GLY A 311 27.80 -7.27 -1.58
C GLY A 311 28.07 -7.84 -0.19
N LEU A 312 27.42 -7.28 0.85
CA LEU A 312 27.54 -7.75 2.22
C LEU A 312 26.43 -8.75 2.54
N SER A 313 26.76 -9.76 3.31
CA SER A 313 25.84 -10.74 3.88
C SER A 313 26.21 -11.01 5.34
N GLU A 314 25.33 -11.67 6.11
CA GLU A 314 25.66 -12.10 7.47
C GLU A 314 26.91 -12.97 7.53
N ASP A 315 27.08 -13.84 6.56
CA ASP A 315 28.26 -14.72 6.46
C ASP A 315 29.57 -13.95 6.30
N ASN A 316 29.54 -12.75 5.70
CA ASN A 316 30.73 -11.92 5.55
C ASN A 316 31.18 -11.25 6.84
N LEU A 317 30.24 -10.95 7.77
CA LEU A 317 30.59 -10.42 9.10
C LEU A 317 31.25 -11.45 9.98
N LEU A 318 30.85 -12.72 9.91
CA LEU A 318 31.46 -13.81 10.64
C LEU A 318 32.88 -14.05 10.18
N ARG A 319 33.20 -13.83 8.90
CA ARG A 319 34.57 -13.97 8.35
C ARG A 319 35.52 -12.82 8.69
N LEU A 320 34.97 -11.63 9.05
CA LEU A 320 35.80 -10.49 9.47
C LEU A 320 36.20 -10.55 10.95
N HIS A 321 35.64 -11.46 11.73
CA HIS A 321 35.90 -11.68 13.16
C HIS A 321 36.49 -13.07 13.45
N SER A 322 36.78 -13.84 12.42
CA SER A 322 37.56 -15.09 12.48
C SER A 322 38.97 -14.87 11.91
#